data_d3f0e8822a5a7103a401318daa3cda07
#
_entry.id   d3f0e8822a5a7103a401318daa3cda07
#
_cell.length_a   1.000
_cell.length_b   1.000
_cell.length_c   1.000
_cell.angle_alpha   90.00
_cell.angle_beta   90.00
_cell.angle_gamma   90.00
#
_symmetry.space_group_name_H-M   'P 1'
#
loop_
_entity.id
_entity.type
_entity.pdbx_description
1 polymer ?
#
loop_
_entity_poly.entity_id
_entity_poly.type
_entity_poly.pdbx_seq_one_letter_code
_entity_poly.pdbx_strand_id
1 'polypeptide(L)'
;MFNALYFRTFITLVETGSFTQTARRLEMTQPGVSQHVRKLEQYLEKPLLERHGRRFTLTEAGRRAYDYALKLFADHEQFRHSLDADSLFSGECRLASPGSVGLMLYPFLLGQQQMHPGLSVSYSFAFNHEIVQDVLAGRYDLGIVTDTLRQPDLKVEPWHREPLCLVVPADFAGSGLAELMGIGFVNYYDGLNHASALLRSNFPREFRSMSHFRRQGFTNEVGMVLDAVARGLGFTVVSRLVLETSPWQRQVKELDLPVAVHETLHLVTRAGSEMPRRYVRLLEDFREQRRQALSGFGELPAPL
;
A
#
# COMPACT_ATOMS: atom_id res chain seq x y z
N MET A 1 -37.61 4.80 2.95
CA MET A 1 -37.25 3.52 2.30
C MET A 1 -35.80 3.62 1.86
N PHE A 2 -34.99 2.59 2.12
CA PHE A 2 -33.60 2.48 1.68
C PHE A 2 -33.50 2.60 0.14
N ASN A 3 -32.57 3.43 -0.33
CA ASN A 3 -32.30 3.59 -1.77
C ASN A 3 -30.80 3.79 -1.99
N ALA A 4 -30.15 2.80 -2.58
CA ALA A 4 -28.72 2.81 -2.88
C ALA A 4 -28.28 3.99 -3.75
N LEU A 5 -29.16 4.49 -4.65
CA LEU A 5 -28.83 5.63 -5.50
C LEU A 5 -28.58 6.92 -4.70
N TYR A 6 -29.28 7.11 -3.56
CA TYR A 6 -29.06 8.27 -2.71
C TYR A 6 -27.69 8.20 -2.02
N PHE A 7 -27.29 7.03 -1.56
CA PHE A 7 -25.96 6.81 -1.00
C PHE A 7 -24.86 7.01 -2.04
N ARG A 8 -25.03 6.50 -3.26
CA ARG A 8 -24.09 6.72 -4.37
C ARG A 8 -23.94 8.20 -4.69
N THR A 9 -25.05 8.92 -4.77
CA THR A 9 -25.04 10.38 -5.01
C THR A 9 -24.31 11.12 -3.89
N PHE A 10 -24.50 10.70 -2.64
CA PHE A 10 -23.84 11.29 -1.48
C PHE A 10 -22.33 11.02 -1.47
N ILE A 11 -21.87 9.79 -1.76
CA ILE A 11 -20.44 9.48 -1.93
C ILE A 11 -19.81 10.39 -2.98
N THR A 12 -20.40 10.44 -4.17
CA THR A 12 -19.87 11.26 -5.27
C THR A 12 -19.83 12.75 -4.91
N LEU A 13 -20.83 13.24 -4.11
CA LEU A 13 -20.84 14.62 -3.63
C LEU A 13 -19.70 14.90 -2.67
N VAL A 14 -19.39 13.98 -1.77
CA VAL A 14 -18.28 14.12 -0.83
C VAL A 14 -16.94 14.14 -1.58
N GLU A 15 -16.75 13.23 -2.53
CA GLU A 15 -15.54 13.14 -3.35
C GLU A 15 -15.29 14.38 -4.21
N THR A 16 -16.33 14.92 -4.82
CA THR A 16 -16.21 16.08 -5.73
C THR A 16 -16.20 17.41 -5.00
N GLY A 17 -16.72 17.47 -3.75
CA GLY A 17 -16.89 18.70 -2.99
C GLY A 17 -17.89 19.71 -3.59
N SER A 18 -18.63 19.34 -4.67
CA SER A 18 -19.44 20.27 -5.45
C SER A 18 -20.70 19.63 -6.02
N PHE A 19 -21.87 20.18 -5.68
CA PHE A 19 -23.14 19.74 -6.25
C PHE A 19 -23.20 19.79 -7.78
N THR A 20 -22.56 20.80 -8.38
CA THR A 20 -22.52 20.95 -9.84
C THR A 20 -21.60 19.90 -10.49
N GLN A 21 -20.44 19.62 -9.91
CA GLN A 21 -19.55 18.57 -10.41
C GLN A 21 -20.15 17.17 -10.24
N THR A 22 -20.79 16.93 -9.10
CA THR A 22 -21.55 15.70 -8.85
C THR A 22 -22.64 15.47 -9.90
N ALA A 23 -23.41 16.53 -10.19
CA ALA A 23 -24.45 16.48 -11.19
C ALA A 23 -23.91 16.08 -12.58
N ARG A 24 -22.75 16.67 -12.99
CA ARG A 24 -22.07 16.30 -14.23
C ARG A 24 -21.57 14.86 -14.21
N ARG A 25 -20.92 14.44 -13.13
CA ARG A 25 -20.33 13.08 -13.01
C ARG A 25 -21.39 11.98 -13.01
N LEU A 26 -22.60 12.27 -12.48
CA LEU A 26 -23.70 11.32 -12.40
C LEU A 26 -24.77 11.52 -13.50
N GLU A 27 -24.52 12.38 -14.48
CA GLU A 27 -25.47 12.73 -15.56
C GLU A 27 -26.85 13.16 -15.02
N MET A 28 -26.85 13.92 -13.93
CA MET A 28 -28.02 14.43 -13.23
C MET A 28 -28.10 15.94 -13.29
N THR A 29 -29.25 16.49 -12.87
CA THR A 29 -29.36 17.93 -12.62
C THR A 29 -28.89 18.27 -11.19
N GLN A 30 -28.35 19.47 -10.97
CA GLN A 30 -27.94 19.91 -9.63
C GLN A 30 -29.10 19.89 -8.61
N PRO A 31 -30.37 20.29 -8.96
CA PRO A 31 -31.51 20.07 -8.09
C PRO A 31 -31.77 18.60 -7.75
N GLY A 32 -31.53 17.69 -8.70
CA GLY A 32 -31.66 16.23 -8.50
C GLY A 32 -30.66 15.72 -7.46
N VAL A 33 -29.40 16.13 -7.55
CA VAL A 33 -28.38 15.80 -6.54
C VAL A 33 -28.79 16.31 -5.17
N SER A 34 -29.25 17.58 -5.09
CA SER A 34 -29.72 18.16 -3.82
C SER A 34 -30.94 17.43 -3.23
N GLN A 35 -31.84 16.96 -4.10
CA GLN A 35 -32.99 16.17 -3.70
C GLN A 35 -32.59 14.78 -3.16
N HIS A 36 -31.63 14.10 -3.81
CA HIS A 36 -31.13 12.82 -3.33
C HIS A 36 -30.51 12.94 -1.94
N VAL A 37 -29.68 13.95 -1.71
CA VAL A 37 -29.07 14.19 -0.39
C VAL A 37 -30.16 14.47 0.67
N ARG A 38 -31.14 15.33 0.37
CA ARG A 38 -32.25 15.60 1.29
C ARG A 38 -33.04 14.33 1.63
N LYS A 39 -33.33 13.48 0.65
CA LYS A 39 -34.05 12.21 0.86
C LYS A 39 -33.22 11.26 1.71
N LEU A 40 -31.88 11.26 1.56
CA LEU A 40 -31.00 10.46 2.41
C LEU A 40 -30.99 11.00 3.86
N GLU A 41 -30.90 12.31 4.05
CA GLU A 41 -30.98 12.96 5.36
C GLU A 41 -32.32 12.68 6.05
N GLN A 42 -33.43 12.74 5.30
CA GLN A 42 -34.75 12.36 5.78
C GLN A 42 -34.86 10.89 6.18
N TYR A 43 -34.27 10.00 5.38
CA TYR A 43 -34.26 8.56 5.67
C TYR A 43 -33.44 8.22 6.92
N LEU A 44 -32.31 8.91 7.12
CA LEU A 44 -31.41 8.71 8.27
C LEU A 44 -31.82 9.56 9.49
N GLU A 45 -32.82 10.44 9.33
CA GLU A 45 -33.29 11.36 10.35
C GLU A 45 -32.19 12.23 10.98
N LYS A 46 -31.13 12.50 10.20
CA LYS A 46 -29.97 13.29 10.61
C LYS A 46 -29.48 14.18 9.46
N PRO A 47 -29.06 15.41 9.73
CA PRO A 47 -28.34 16.20 8.74
C PRO A 47 -26.95 15.58 8.51
N LEU A 48 -26.59 15.38 7.23
CA LEU A 48 -25.29 14.83 6.83
C LEU A 48 -24.31 15.92 6.44
N LEU A 49 -24.83 17.11 6.04
CA LEU A 49 -24.03 18.24 5.58
C LEU A 49 -24.30 19.49 6.43
N GLU A 50 -23.23 20.19 6.79
CA GLU A 50 -23.27 21.57 7.25
C GLU A 50 -22.96 22.49 6.08
N ARG A 51 -23.86 23.43 5.75
CA ARG A 51 -23.75 24.31 4.60
C ARG A 51 -23.15 25.65 4.98
N HIS A 52 -22.10 26.07 4.30
CA HIS A 52 -21.43 27.36 4.47
C HIS A 52 -21.43 28.11 3.13
N GLY A 53 -22.58 28.74 2.82
CA GLY A 53 -22.76 29.40 1.51
C GLY A 53 -22.72 28.42 0.34
N ARG A 54 -21.66 28.52 -0.48
CA ARG A 54 -21.44 27.62 -1.64
C ARG A 54 -20.67 26.35 -1.28
N ARG A 55 -20.14 26.24 -0.08
CA ARG A 55 -19.38 25.09 0.41
C ARG A 55 -20.21 24.30 1.41
N PHE A 56 -19.78 23.09 1.68
CA PHE A 56 -20.34 22.26 2.75
C PHE A 56 -19.21 21.49 3.45
N THR A 57 -19.47 21.08 4.68
CA THR A 57 -18.65 20.12 5.44
C THR A 57 -19.54 18.97 5.89
N LEU A 58 -18.93 17.81 6.17
CA LEU A 58 -19.67 16.68 6.72
C LEU A 58 -19.94 16.90 8.22
N THR A 59 -21.15 16.61 8.65
CA THR A 59 -21.45 16.38 10.06
C THR A 59 -20.79 15.08 10.55
N GLU A 60 -20.82 14.79 11.85
CA GLU A 60 -20.40 13.48 12.36
C GLU A 60 -21.28 12.35 11.78
N ALA A 61 -22.61 12.57 11.70
CA ALA A 61 -23.53 11.66 11.04
C ALA A 61 -23.19 11.49 9.54
N GLY A 62 -22.79 12.58 8.89
CA GLY A 62 -22.33 12.55 7.49
C GLY A 62 -21.10 11.70 7.28
N ARG A 63 -20.08 11.78 8.15
CA ARG A 63 -18.90 10.92 8.10
C ARG A 63 -19.26 9.44 8.24
N ARG A 64 -20.05 9.11 9.26
CA ARG A 64 -20.53 7.73 9.47
C ARG A 64 -21.35 7.20 8.29
N ALA A 65 -22.22 8.05 7.72
CA ALA A 65 -23.01 7.67 6.54
C ALA A 65 -22.14 7.47 5.29
N TYR A 66 -21.08 8.26 5.14
CA TYR A 66 -20.10 8.11 4.05
C TYR A 66 -19.34 6.78 4.15
N ASP A 67 -18.78 6.47 5.35
CA ASP A 67 -18.06 5.24 5.60
C ASP A 67 -18.95 4.01 5.41
N TYR A 68 -20.19 4.07 5.94
CA TYR A 68 -21.18 3.02 5.73
C TYR A 68 -21.52 2.83 4.25
N ALA A 69 -21.70 3.92 3.51
CA ALA A 69 -22.03 3.87 2.09
C ALA A 69 -20.89 3.23 1.27
N LEU A 70 -19.63 3.58 1.56
CA LEU A 70 -18.47 2.94 0.92
C LEU A 70 -18.46 1.43 1.18
N LYS A 71 -18.66 1.02 2.43
CA LYS A 71 -18.72 -0.40 2.79
C LYS A 71 -19.86 -1.13 2.08
N LEU A 72 -21.04 -0.50 2.03
CA LEU A 72 -22.22 -1.07 1.37
C LEU A 72 -21.98 -1.37 -0.12
N PHE A 73 -21.40 -0.41 -0.86
CA PHE A 73 -21.10 -0.62 -2.28
C PHE A 73 -19.98 -1.63 -2.49
N ALA A 74 -19.01 -1.65 -1.62
CA ALA A 74 -17.95 -2.65 -1.65
C ALA A 74 -18.50 -4.07 -1.42
N ASP A 75 -19.37 -4.25 -0.42
CA ASP A 75 -20.02 -5.54 -0.15
C ASP A 75 -20.91 -5.98 -1.32
N HIS A 76 -21.59 -5.03 -1.96
CA HIS A 76 -22.40 -5.32 -3.16
C HIS A 76 -21.52 -5.77 -4.34
N GLU A 77 -20.41 -5.09 -4.62
CA GLU A 77 -19.48 -5.50 -5.68
C GLU A 77 -18.83 -6.84 -5.34
N GLN A 78 -18.45 -7.07 -4.08
CA GLN A 78 -17.94 -8.37 -3.65
C GLN A 78 -18.97 -9.50 -3.87
N PHE A 79 -20.25 -9.25 -3.55
CA PHE A 79 -21.32 -10.21 -3.85
C PHE A 79 -21.42 -10.47 -5.35
N ARG A 80 -21.42 -9.44 -6.19
CA ARG A 80 -21.41 -9.62 -7.65
C ARG A 80 -20.24 -10.46 -8.13
N HIS A 81 -19.02 -10.13 -7.62
CA HIS A 81 -17.81 -10.89 -7.94
C HIS A 81 -17.85 -12.33 -7.42
N SER A 82 -18.54 -12.60 -6.30
CA SER A 82 -18.70 -13.95 -5.78
C SER A 82 -19.59 -14.83 -6.68
N LEU A 83 -20.48 -14.22 -7.45
CA LEU A 83 -21.31 -14.95 -8.43
C LEU A 83 -20.49 -15.44 -9.64
N ASP A 84 -19.39 -14.73 -9.97
CA ASP A 84 -18.45 -15.09 -11.04
C ASP A 84 -17.17 -15.75 -10.48
N ALA A 85 -17.16 -16.14 -9.20
CA ALA A 85 -15.98 -16.33 -8.34
C ALA A 85 -15.06 -17.51 -8.68
N ASP A 86 -15.31 -18.28 -9.73
CA ASP A 86 -14.55 -19.51 -10.00
C ASP A 86 -13.47 -19.38 -11.09
N SER A 87 -13.32 -18.22 -11.70
CA SER A 87 -12.28 -18.02 -12.70
C SER A 87 -10.94 -17.66 -12.10
N LEU A 88 -9.92 -18.49 -12.36
CA LEU A 88 -8.53 -18.23 -11.97
C LEU A 88 -7.88 -17.10 -12.77
N PHE A 89 -8.41 -16.79 -13.96
CA PHE A 89 -7.77 -15.96 -14.97
C PHE A 89 -8.68 -14.89 -15.56
N SER A 90 -9.75 -14.52 -14.85
CA SER A 90 -10.63 -13.42 -15.24
C SER A 90 -11.20 -12.68 -14.05
N GLY A 91 -11.62 -11.41 -14.29
CA GLY A 91 -12.17 -10.50 -13.31
C GLY A 91 -11.20 -9.40 -12.89
N GLU A 92 -11.69 -8.44 -12.13
CA GLU A 92 -10.89 -7.34 -11.61
C GLU A 92 -10.10 -7.78 -10.37
N CYS A 93 -8.83 -7.36 -10.30
CA CYS A 93 -7.94 -7.51 -9.15
C CYS A 93 -7.63 -6.11 -8.60
N ARG A 94 -8.18 -5.76 -7.44
CA ARG A 94 -7.99 -4.49 -6.76
C ARG A 94 -7.04 -4.67 -5.58
N LEU A 95 -5.80 -4.16 -5.72
CA LEU A 95 -4.73 -4.35 -4.74
C LEU A 95 -4.12 -3.02 -4.34
N ALA A 96 -3.59 -2.97 -3.11
CA ALA A 96 -2.75 -1.89 -2.65
C ALA A 96 -1.53 -2.41 -1.88
N SER A 97 -0.39 -1.74 -2.02
CA SER A 97 0.83 -2.06 -1.27
C SER A 97 1.70 -0.83 -1.04
N PRO A 98 2.69 -0.90 -0.11
CA PRO A 98 3.79 0.05 -0.10
C PRO A 98 4.55 0.05 -1.43
N GLY A 99 5.20 1.18 -1.74
CA GLY A 99 5.98 1.34 -2.97
C GLY A 99 7.04 0.27 -3.15
N SER A 100 7.73 -0.13 -2.08
CA SER A 100 8.75 -1.18 -2.09
C SER A 100 8.26 -2.51 -2.67
N VAL A 101 7.07 -2.94 -2.28
CA VAL A 101 6.44 -4.18 -2.77
C VAL A 101 5.94 -4.00 -4.20
N GLY A 102 5.30 -2.86 -4.45
CA GLY A 102 4.66 -2.58 -5.74
C GLY A 102 5.65 -2.47 -6.90
N LEU A 103 6.90 -2.06 -6.66
CA LEU A 103 7.95 -2.01 -7.68
C LEU A 103 8.15 -3.36 -8.40
N MET A 104 7.89 -4.47 -7.73
CA MET A 104 8.04 -5.81 -8.31
C MET A 104 6.70 -6.50 -8.56
N LEU A 105 5.75 -6.37 -7.64
CA LEU A 105 4.46 -7.04 -7.76
C LEU A 105 3.61 -6.47 -8.92
N TYR A 106 3.61 -5.17 -9.11
CA TYR A 106 2.80 -4.56 -10.18
C TYR A 106 3.27 -4.96 -11.59
N PRO A 107 4.58 -4.93 -11.95
CA PRO A 107 5.04 -5.45 -13.24
C PRO A 107 4.70 -6.94 -13.44
N PHE A 108 4.78 -7.77 -12.39
CA PHE A 108 4.36 -9.16 -12.45
C PHE A 108 2.86 -9.28 -12.79
N LEU A 109 2.00 -8.52 -12.12
CA LEU A 109 0.55 -8.52 -12.37
C LEU A 109 0.21 -8.05 -13.79
N LEU A 110 0.93 -7.06 -14.33
CA LEU A 110 0.79 -6.64 -15.73
C LEU A 110 1.17 -7.77 -16.70
N GLY A 111 2.22 -8.53 -16.40
CA GLY A 111 2.56 -9.73 -17.16
C GLY A 111 1.46 -10.79 -17.15
N GLN A 112 0.84 -11.01 -15.98
CA GLN A 112 -0.33 -11.91 -15.86
C GLN A 112 -1.53 -11.40 -16.66
N GLN A 113 -1.79 -10.09 -16.64
CA GLN A 113 -2.86 -9.48 -17.42
C GLN A 113 -2.62 -9.61 -18.94
N GLN A 114 -1.37 -9.52 -19.39
CA GLN A 114 -1.03 -9.76 -20.81
C GLN A 114 -1.28 -11.23 -21.22
N MET A 115 -0.97 -12.17 -20.36
CA MET A 115 -1.22 -13.60 -20.62
C MET A 115 -2.72 -13.97 -20.51
N HIS A 116 -3.45 -13.25 -19.69
CA HIS A 116 -4.85 -13.51 -19.38
C HIS A 116 -5.70 -12.25 -19.61
N PRO A 117 -6.16 -11.96 -20.85
CA PRO A 117 -6.90 -10.75 -21.18
C PRO A 117 -8.22 -10.54 -20.44
N GLY A 118 -8.73 -11.59 -19.78
CA GLY A 118 -9.88 -11.50 -18.88
C GLY A 118 -9.60 -10.89 -17.51
N LEU A 119 -8.31 -10.75 -17.12
CA LEU A 119 -7.91 -10.07 -15.90
C LEU A 119 -7.84 -8.56 -16.11
N SER A 120 -8.31 -7.80 -15.11
CA SER A 120 -8.09 -6.36 -15.00
C SER A 120 -7.40 -6.06 -13.67
N VAL A 121 -6.36 -5.26 -13.67
CA VAL A 121 -5.57 -4.94 -12.46
C VAL A 121 -5.74 -3.46 -12.12
N SER A 122 -6.31 -3.20 -10.94
CA SER A 122 -6.35 -1.90 -10.28
C SER A 122 -5.37 -1.93 -9.10
N TYR A 123 -4.24 -1.22 -9.23
CA TYR A 123 -3.17 -1.23 -8.23
C TYR A 123 -2.91 0.16 -7.66
N SER A 124 -2.78 0.26 -6.33
CA SER A 124 -2.43 1.51 -5.65
C SER A 124 -1.15 1.36 -4.83
N PHE A 125 -0.32 2.40 -4.91
CA PHE A 125 0.83 2.57 -4.03
C PHE A 125 0.40 3.49 -2.90
N ALA A 126 0.42 2.99 -1.66
CA ALA A 126 -0.09 3.71 -0.51
C ALA A 126 0.68 3.37 0.77
N PHE A 127 0.47 4.13 1.84
CA PHE A 127 1.03 3.83 3.15
C PHE A 127 0.17 2.80 3.90
N ASN A 128 0.78 2.05 4.82
CA ASN A 128 0.11 0.97 5.56
C ASN A 128 -1.27 1.39 6.12
N HIS A 129 -1.37 2.57 6.73
CA HIS A 129 -2.63 3.04 7.31
C HIS A 129 -3.71 3.35 6.26
N GLU A 130 -3.32 3.86 5.09
CA GLU A 130 -4.23 4.13 3.96
C GLU A 130 -4.72 2.81 3.36
N ILE A 131 -3.78 1.85 3.15
CA ILE A 131 -4.10 0.50 2.65
C ILE A 131 -5.16 -0.15 3.53
N VAL A 132 -4.96 -0.10 4.85
CA VAL A 132 -5.90 -0.66 5.83
C VAL A 132 -7.29 -0.02 5.73
N GLN A 133 -7.34 1.31 5.69
CA GLN A 133 -8.61 2.02 5.56
C GLN A 133 -9.30 1.72 4.24
N ASP A 134 -8.54 1.59 3.16
CA ASP A 134 -9.07 1.31 1.83
C ASP A 134 -9.59 -0.13 1.71
N VAL A 135 -8.92 -1.09 2.35
CA VAL A 135 -9.42 -2.48 2.45
C VAL A 135 -10.70 -2.54 3.29
N LEU A 136 -10.74 -1.86 4.44
CA LEU A 136 -11.96 -1.79 5.28
C LEU A 136 -13.13 -1.14 4.53
N ALA A 137 -12.85 -0.08 3.78
CA ALA A 137 -13.84 0.61 2.95
C ALA A 137 -14.21 -0.19 1.67
N GLY A 138 -13.51 -1.30 1.39
CA GLY A 138 -13.71 -2.14 0.20
C GLY A 138 -13.28 -1.51 -1.12
N ARG A 139 -12.46 -0.47 -1.08
CA ARG A 139 -11.82 0.08 -2.28
C ARG A 139 -10.84 -0.92 -2.89
N TYR A 140 -10.16 -1.69 -2.06
CA TYR A 140 -9.28 -2.80 -2.45
C TYR A 140 -9.75 -4.10 -1.79
N ASP A 141 -9.60 -5.19 -2.51
CA ASP A 141 -9.92 -6.53 -2.02
C ASP A 141 -8.77 -7.12 -1.21
N LEU A 142 -7.55 -6.72 -1.56
CA LEU A 142 -6.31 -7.18 -0.96
C LEU A 142 -5.37 -6.01 -0.71
N GLY A 143 -4.92 -5.86 0.52
CA GLY A 143 -3.80 -5.02 0.91
C GLY A 143 -2.56 -5.84 1.23
N ILE A 144 -1.38 -5.29 0.98
CA ILE A 144 -0.11 -5.80 1.51
C ILE A 144 0.46 -4.70 2.42
N VAL A 145 0.86 -5.07 3.63
CA VAL A 145 1.42 -4.12 4.62
C VAL A 145 2.67 -4.68 5.26
N THR A 146 3.51 -3.80 5.79
CA THR A 146 4.75 -4.15 6.50
C THR A 146 4.56 -4.19 8.02
N ASP A 147 3.43 -3.68 8.54
CA ASP A 147 3.12 -3.63 9.96
C ASP A 147 2.18 -4.76 10.39
N THR A 148 2.37 -5.22 11.63
CA THR A 148 1.43 -6.14 12.27
C THR A 148 0.27 -5.36 12.88
N LEU A 149 -0.87 -5.37 12.20
CA LEU A 149 -2.08 -4.67 12.62
C LEU A 149 -3.05 -5.64 13.31
N ARG A 150 -3.66 -5.20 14.42
CA ARG A 150 -4.73 -5.95 15.09
C ARG A 150 -6.01 -5.11 15.01
N GLN A 151 -6.88 -5.46 14.06
CA GLN A 151 -8.22 -4.88 13.95
C GLN A 151 -9.25 -6.01 13.78
N PRO A 152 -10.37 -5.99 14.52
CA PRO A 152 -11.37 -7.08 14.50
C PRO A 152 -11.97 -7.31 13.11
N ASP A 153 -12.11 -6.25 12.30
CA ASP A 153 -12.71 -6.28 10.97
C ASP A 153 -11.73 -6.65 9.85
N LEU A 154 -10.48 -6.99 10.20
CA LEU A 154 -9.44 -7.40 9.27
C LEU A 154 -8.95 -8.82 9.56
N LYS A 155 -8.71 -9.56 8.49
CA LYS A 155 -7.88 -10.75 8.48
C LYS A 155 -6.49 -10.36 8.03
N VAL A 156 -5.49 -10.56 8.91
CA VAL A 156 -4.07 -10.23 8.66
C VAL A 156 -3.28 -11.53 8.73
N GLU A 157 -2.60 -11.88 7.65
CA GLU A 157 -1.84 -13.12 7.53
C GLU A 157 -0.40 -12.82 7.10
N PRO A 158 0.63 -13.41 7.74
CA PRO A 158 2.00 -13.27 7.27
C PRO A 158 2.11 -13.91 5.88
N TRP A 159 2.75 -13.20 4.96
CA TRP A 159 2.84 -13.64 3.57
C TRP A 159 4.26 -13.89 3.11
N HIS A 160 5.18 -12.95 3.36
CA HIS A 160 6.55 -13.03 2.87
C HIS A 160 7.51 -12.34 3.83
N ARG A 161 8.75 -12.84 3.90
CA ARG A 161 9.84 -12.20 4.64
C ARG A 161 10.81 -11.60 3.65
N GLU A 162 10.95 -10.28 3.68
CA GLU A 162 11.78 -9.53 2.75
C GLU A 162 13.06 -9.08 3.44
N PRO A 163 14.26 -9.41 2.90
CA PRO A 163 15.53 -8.98 3.48
C PRO A 163 15.69 -7.46 3.40
N LEU A 164 16.25 -6.88 4.47
CA LEU A 164 16.69 -5.49 4.49
C LEU A 164 18.16 -5.40 4.09
N CYS A 165 18.48 -4.50 3.17
CA CYS A 165 19.80 -4.24 2.64
C CYS A 165 20.30 -2.88 3.08
N LEU A 166 21.51 -2.80 3.66
CA LEU A 166 22.20 -1.55 3.86
C LEU A 166 22.93 -1.17 2.56
N VAL A 167 22.54 -0.06 1.96
CA VAL A 167 23.03 0.37 0.65
C VAL A 167 23.86 1.63 0.79
N VAL A 168 25.06 1.57 0.22
CA VAL A 168 26.06 2.64 0.22
C VAL A 168 26.50 2.97 -1.23
N PRO A 169 27.14 4.13 -1.47
CA PRO A 169 27.76 4.42 -2.76
C PRO A 169 28.75 3.31 -3.17
N ALA A 170 28.89 3.03 -4.46
CA ALA A 170 29.73 1.92 -4.95
C ALA A 170 31.23 2.08 -4.55
N ASP A 171 31.71 3.32 -4.45
CA ASP A 171 33.07 3.69 -4.05
C ASP A 171 33.30 3.79 -2.53
N PHE A 172 32.26 3.59 -1.73
CA PHE A 172 32.35 3.62 -0.27
C PHE A 172 33.35 2.57 0.24
N ALA A 173 34.41 2.99 0.92
CA ALA A 173 35.47 2.11 1.42
C ALA A 173 35.32 1.70 2.89
N GLY A 174 34.34 2.25 3.60
CA GLY A 174 34.09 1.93 5.01
C GLY A 174 33.37 0.60 5.22
N SER A 175 33.44 0.06 6.43
CA SER A 175 32.76 -1.18 6.83
C SER A 175 32.04 -1.08 8.18
N GLY A 176 32.23 0.00 8.93
CA GLY A 176 31.75 0.17 10.28
C GLY A 176 30.76 1.33 10.45
N LEU A 177 30.21 1.44 11.67
CA LEU A 177 29.21 2.44 12.02
C LEU A 177 29.76 3.86 11.93
N ALA A 178 31.03 4.08 12.30
CA ALA A 178 31.66 5.41 12.28
C ALA A 178 31.74 5.99 10.86
N GLU A 179 32.11 5.17 9.88
CA GLU A 179 32.18 5.57 8.47
C GLU A 179 30.77 5.85 7.91
N LEU A 180 29.76 5.06 8.29
CA LEU A 180 28.36 5.32 7.94
C LEU A 180 27.86 6.64 8.53
N MET A 181 28.23 6.96 9.79
CA MET A 181 27.92 8.26 10.40
C MET A 181 28.59 9.41 9.64
N GLY A 182 29.78 9.19 9.10
CA GLY A 182 30.52 10.17 8.31
C GLY A 182 29.82 10.59 7.03
N ILE A 183 29.23 9.64 6.29
CA ILE A 183 28.50 9.93 5.04
C ILE A 183 27.05 10.37 5.27
N GLY A 184 26.44 10.04 6.42
CA GLY A 184 25.07 10.41 6.79
C GLY A 184 24.01 9.53 6.12
N PHE A 185 22.74 9.78 6.48
CA PHE A 185 21.60 8.93 6.15
C PHE A 185 20.60 9.64 5.22
N VAL A 186 20.25 8.98 4.12
CA VAL A 186 19.19 9.36 3.21
C VAL A 186 17.92 8.61 3.62
N ASN A 187 16.89 9.35 4.01
CA ASN A 187 15.67 8.80 4.58
C ASN A 187 14.55 8.68 3.55
N TYR A 188 13.63 7.77 3.81
CA TYR A 188 12.32 7.65 3.19
C TYR A 188 11.28 7.25 4.26
N TYR A 189 10.02 7.01 3.88
CA TYR A 189 8.93 6.85 4.84
C TYR A 189 9.22 5.81 5.93
N ASP A 190 9.61 4.57 5.56
CA ASP A 190 9.94 3.49 6.50
C ASP A 190 11.44 3.41 6.84
N GLY A 191 12.25 4.26 6.24
CA GLY A 191 13.70 4.17 6.27
C GLY A 191 14.31 4.23 7.66
N LEU A 192 13.76 5.06 8.58
CA LEU A 192 14.24 5.12 9.96
C LEU A 192 14.00 3.83 10.72
N ASN A 193 12.87 3.16 10.50
CA ASN A 193 12.52 1.90 11.15
C ASN A 193 13.43 0.78 10.62
N HIS A 194 13.60 0.69 9.31
CA HIS A 194 14.47 -0.28 8.66
C HIS A 194 15.92 -0.11 9.09
N ALA A 195 16.45 1.12 9.04
CA ALA A 195 17.81 1.41 9.47
C ALA A 195 18.02 1.12 10.96
N SER A 196 17.07 1.49 11.82
CA SER A 196 17.15 1.21 13.25
C SER A 196 17.19 -0.29 13.53
N ALA A 197 16.35 -1.09 12.85
CA ALA A 197 16.32 -2.53 13.02
C ALA A 197 17.63 -3.18 12.58
N LEU A 198 18.12 -2.83 11.38
CA LEU A 198 19.34 -3.41 10.80
C LEU A 198 20.59 -3.02 11.59
N LEU A 199 20.73 -1.73 11.91
CA LEU A 199 21.91 -1.23 12.63
C LEU A 199 21.95 -1.72 14.07
N ARG A 200 20.82 -1.83 14.76
CA ARG A 200 20.74 -2.39 16.11
C ARG A 200 21.19 -3.84 16.16
N SER A 201 20.80 -4.63 15.16
CA SER A 201 21.16 -6.05 15.09
C SER A 201 22.65 -6.25 14.77
N ASN A 202 23.23 -5.38 13.94
CA ASN A 202 24.61 -5.55 13.47
C ASN A 202 25.65 -4.77 14.29
N PHE A 203 25.24 -3.67 14.95
CA PHE A 203 26.12 -2.82 15.77
C PHE A 203 25.56 -2.61 17.18
N PRO A 204 25.24 -3.70 17.95
CA PRO A 204 24.49 -3.59 19.21
C PRO A 204 25.20 -2.81 20.30
N ARG A 205 26.53 -2.73 20.25
CA ARG A 205 27.35 -2.01 21.25
C ARG A 205 27.54 -0.54 20.88
N GLU A 206 27.53 -0.21 19.60
CA GLU A 206 27.88 1.11 19.05
C GLU A 206 26.63 1.91 18.68
N PHE A 207 25.64 1.27 18.07
CA PHE A 207 24.40 1.93 17.64
C PHE A 207 23.52 2.30 18.84
N ARG A 208 23.14 3.57 18.91
CA ARG A 208 22.23 4.09 19.94
C ARG A 208 20.91 4.53 19.35
N SER A 209 20.96 5.37 18.32
CA SER A 209 19.77 5.94 17.68
C SER A 209 20.12 6.49 16.31
N MET A 210 19.15 6.51 15.40
CA MET A 210 19.25 7.18 14.10
C MET A 210 19.42 8.72 14.25
N SER A 211 19.09 9.31 15.40
CA SER A 211 19.30 10.75 15.64
C SER A 211 20.78 11.18 15.64
N HIS A 212 21.71 10.24 15.78
CA HIS A 212 23.14 10.51 15.72
C HIS A 212 23.69 10.62 14.28
N PHE A 213 22.89 10.20 13.30
CA PHE A 213 23.28 10.31 11.89
C PHE A 213 22.84 11.66 11.32
N ARG A 214 23.75 12.28 10.56
CA ARG A 214 23.39 13.46 9.79
C ARG A 214 22.34 13.11 8.75
N ARG A 215 21.22 13.84 8.73
CA ARG A 215 20.20 13.68 7.70
C ARG A 215 20.70 14.33 6.41
N GLN A 216 20.81 13.54 5.34
CA GLN A 216 21.25 14.00 4.02
C GLN A 216 20.09 14.35 3.08
N GLY A 217 18.92 13.77 3.32
CA GLY A 217 17.74 14.04 2.53
C GLY A 217 16.56 13.15 2.93
N PHE A 218 15.42 13.42 2.30
CA PHE A 218 14.19 12.65 2.44
C PHE A 218 13.44 12.61 1.11
N THR A 219 12.89 11.45 0.77
CA THR A 219 11.90 11.28 -0.28
C THR A 219 10.78 10.38 0.21
N ASN A 220 9.55 10.65 -0.19
CA ASN A 220 8.42 9.74 0.05
C ASN A 220 8.28 8.67 -1.05
N GLU A 221 9.10 8.75 -2.11
CA GLU A 221 9.13 7.80 -3.21
C GLU A 221 10.33 6.86 -3.06
N VAL A 222 10.07 5.65 -2.56
CA VAL A 222 11.14 4.68 -2.25
C VAL A 222 11.95 4.28 -3.47
N GLY A 223 11.34 4.24 -4.66
CA GLY A 223 12.05 3.94 -5.91
C GLY A 223 13.14 4.95 -6.27
N MET A 224 13.10 6.15 -5.69
CA MET A 224 14.05 7.24 -5.95
C MET A 224 15.14 7.37 -4.86
N VAL A 225 15.03 6.68 -3.73
CA VAL A 225 15.97 6.88 -2.61
C VAL A 225 17.41 6.51 -2.99
N LEU A 226 17.57 5.51 -3.85
CA LEU A 226 18.91 5.05 -4.28
C LEU A 226 19.60 6.01 -5.28
N ASP A 227 18.88 6.94 -5.93
CA ASP A 227 19.51 8.00 -6.72
C ASP A 227 20.40 8.89 -5.85
N ALA A 228 19.92 9.29 -4.66
CA ALA A 228 20.70 10.07 -3.73
C ALA A 228 21.95 9.30 -3.22
N VAL A 229 21.83 8.01 -2.95
CA VAL A 229 22.94 7.15 -2.55
C VAL A 229 23.96 7.01 -3.69
N ALA A 230 23.48 6.79 -4.92
CA ALA A 230 24.33 6.69 -6.11
C ALA A 230 25.15 7.97 -6.39
N ARG A 231 24.67 9.14 -5.94
CA ARG A 231 25.38 10.43 -6.01
C ARG A 231 26.33 10.67 -4.85
N GLY A 232 26.51 9.70 -3.95
CA GLY A 232 27.41 9.83 -2.80
C GLY A 232 26.84 10.67 -1.64
N LEU A 233 25.52 10.97 -1.62
CA LEU A 233 24.93 11.84 -0.60
C LEU A 233 24.72 11.16 0.76
N GLY A 234 24.97 9.84 0.89
CA GLY A 234 24.84 9.12 2.14
C GLY A 234 24.51 7.64 1.92
N PHE A 235 24.14 6.93 3.00
CA PHE A 235 23.64 5.57 2.93
C PHE A 235 22.13 5.52 3.19
N THR A 236 21.52 4.40 2.85
CA THR A 236 20.14 4.09 3.21
C THR A 236 19.98 2.61 3.56
N VAL A 237 18.82 2.23 4.12
CA VAL A 237 18.44 0.83 4.31
C VAL A 237 17.10 0.63 3.62
N VAL A 238 17.05 -0.28 2.67
CA VAL A 238 15.86 -0.59 1.87
C VAL A 238 15.60 -2.10 1.84
N SER A 239 14.41 -2.51 1.47
CA SER A 239 14.16 -3.90 1.15
C SER A 239 14.92 -4.33 -0.12
N ARG A 240 15.23 -5.60 -0.23
CA ARG A 240 15.91 -6.17 -1.41
C ARG A 240 15.14 -5.89 -2.69
N LEU A 241 13.81 -5.89 -2.65
CA LEU A 241 12.97 -5.55 -3.79
C LEU A 241 13.32 -4.19 -4.40
N VAL A 242 13.58 -3.18 -3.56
CA VAL A 242 13.96 -1.83 -4.02
C VAL A 242 15.33 -1.84 -4.66
N LEU A 243 16.30 -2.57 -4.08
CA LEU A 243 17.66 -2.65 -4.63
C LEU A 243 17.66 -3.38 -5.99
N GLU A 244 16.95 -4.50 -6.10
CA GLU A 244 16.89 -5.33 -7.33
C GLU A 244 16.18 -4.62 -8.49
N THR A 245 15.21 -3.77 -8.21
CA THR A 245 14.45 -3.03 -9.24
C THR A 245 15.06 -1.67 -9.59
N SER A 246 16.09 -1.26 -8.86
CA SER A 246 16.68 0.07 -9.01
C SER A 246 17.51 0.19 -10.30
N PRO A 247 17.36 1.29 -11.05
CA PRO A 247 18.24 1.58 -12.19
C PRO A 247 19.69 1.94 -11.78
N TRP A 248 19.94 2.22 -10.50
CA TRP A 248 21.25 2.63 -9.96
C TRP A 248 22.08 1.49 -9.37
N GLN A 249 21.75 0.21 -9.61
CA GLN A 249 22.45 -0.96 -9.05
C GLN A 249 23.96 -0.95 -9.27
N ARG A 250 24.44 -0.34 -10.37
CA ARG A 250 25.87 -0.25 -10.70
C ARG A 250 26.60 0.88 -9.95
N GLN A 251 25.86 1.87 -9.43
CA GLN A 251 26.41 3.02 -8.73
C GLN A 251 26.31 2.91 -7.20
N VAL A 252 25.64 1.87 -6.73
CA VAL A 252 25.51 1.55 -5.31
C VAL A 252 25.99 0.13 -5.05
N LYS A 253 26.24 -0.18 -3.79
CA LYS A 253 26.49 -1.56 -3.34
C LYS A 253 25.80 -1.83 -2.01
N GLU A 254 25.43 -3.06 -1.81
CA GLU A 254 25.04 -3.56 -0.50
C GLU A 254 26.28 -3.73 0.36
N LEU A 255 26.22 -3.26 1.60
CA LEU A 255 27.26 -3.53 2.59
C LEU A 255 26.98 -4.88 3.24
N ASP A 256 27.95 -5.76 3.18
CA ASP A 256 27.83 -7.09 3.78
C ASP A 256 27.82 -6.99 5.30
N LEU A 257 26.79 -7.54 5.92
CA LEU A 257 26.54 -7.48 7.36
C LEU A 257 26.34 -8.88 7.93
N PRO A 258 26.89 -9.18 9.13
CA PRO A 258 26.87 -10.53 9.69
C PRO A 258 25.47 -11.02 10.10
N VAL A 259 24.54 -10.12 10.40
CA VAL A 259 23.18 -10.47 10.85
C VAL A 259 22.15 -10.02 9.85
N ALA A 260 21.51 -10.98 9.18
CA ALA A 260 20.40 -10.70 8.29
C ALA A 260 19.16 -10.25 9.08
N VAL A 261 18.54 -9.16 8.64
CA VAL A 261 17.30 -8.62 9.18
C VAL A 261 16.24 -8.61 8.09
N HIS A 262 15.02 -8.99 8.43
CA HIS A 262 13.91 -9.07 7.49
C HIS A 262 12.74 -8.26 8.00
N GLU A 263 12.03 -7.62 7.09
CA GLU A 263 10.65 -7.19 7.34
C GLU A 263 9.67 -8.32 6.96
N THR A 264 8.53 -8.36 7.64
CA THR A 264 7.47 -9.31 7.30
C THR A 264 6.36 -8.58 6.57
N LEU A 265 6.08 -9.03 5.36
CA LEU A 265 4.94 -8.57 4.58
C LEU A 265 3.70 -9.37 5.00
N HIS A 266 2.59 -8.69 5.21
CA HIS A 266 1.32 -9.29 5.62
C HIS A 266 0.26 -9.02 4.56
N LEU A 267 -0.55 -10.03 4.26
CA LEU A 267 -1.78 -9.87 3.49
C LEU A 267 -2.88 -9.35 4.42
N VAL A 268 -3.61 -8.38 3.95
CA VAL A 268 -4.73 -7.78 4.68
C VAL A 268 -5.99 -7.85 3.81
N THR A 269 -7.01 -8.49 4.34
CA THR A 269 -8.34 -8.59 3.73
C THR A 269 -9.41 -8.27 4.78
N ARG A 270 -10.64 -8.01 4.37
CA ARG A 270 -11.73 -7.84 5.33
C ARG A 270 -12.05 -9.17 6.01
N ALA A 271 -12.30 -9.14 7.31
CA ALA A 271 -12.75 -10.32 8.06
C ALA A 271 -14.08 -10.83 7.47
N GLY A 272 -14.19 -12.16 7.35
CA GLY A 272 -15.39 -12.80 6.79
C GLY A 272 -15.52 -12.75 5.26
N SER A 273 -14.58 -12.12 4.54
CA SER A 273 -14.54 -12.21 3.08
C SER A 273 -13.61 -13.33 2.62
N GLU A 274 -14.07 -14.18 1.71
CA GLU A 274 -13.22 -15.13 1.04
C GLU A 274 -12.42 -14.44 -0.07
N MET A 275 -11.12 -14.73 -0.12
CA MET A 275 -10.25 -14.22 -1.19
C MET A 275 -10.57 -15.00 -2.48
N PRO A 276 -10.95 -14.32 -3.57
CA PRO A 276 -11.17 -14.98 -4.85
C PRO A 276 -9.95 -15.79 -5.31
N ARG A 277 -10.18 -16.96 -5.93
CA ARG A 277 -9.13 -17.91 -6.33
C ARG A 277 -8.04 -17.28 -7.21
N ARG A 278 -8.39 -16.28 -8.03
CA ARG A 278 -7.42 -15.54 -8.86
C ARG A 278 -6.32 -14.84 -8.03
N TYR A 279 -6.66 -14.29 -6.85
CA TYR A 279 -5.64 -13.66 -5.98
C TYR A 279 -4.72 -14.72 -5.38
N VAL A 280 -5.27 -15.83 -4.90
CA VAL A 280 -4.47 -16.94 -4.35
C VAL A 280 -3.48 -17.41 -5.40
N ARG A 281 -3.95 -17.65 -6.63
CA ARG A 281 -3.10 -18.08 -7.74
C ARG A 281 -2.02 -17.05 -8.09
N LEU A 282 -2.38 -15.79 -8.25
CA LEU A 282 -1.43 -14.71 -8.57
C LEU A 282 -0.35 -14.56 -7.50
N LEU A 283 -0.71 -14.67 -6.22
CA LEU A 283 0.25 -14.59 -5.11
C LEU A 283 1.16 -15.81 -5.04
N GLU A 284 0.65 -17.00 -5.33
CA GLU A 284 1.45 -18.23 -5.42
C GLU A 284 2.44 -18.17 -6.58
N ASP A 285 2.00 -17.75 -7.76
CA ASP A 285 2.85 -17.60 -8.94
C ASP A 285 3.94 -16.54 -8.72
N PHE A 286 3.60 -15.42 -8.06
CA PHE A 286 4.60 -14.43 -7.68
C PHE A 286 5.65 -14.99 -6.72
N ARG A 287 5.22 -15.71 -5.67
CA ARG A 287 6.15 -16.36 -4.73
C ARG A 287 7.07 -17.35 -5.43
N GLU A 288 6.53 -18.15 -6.32
CA GLU A 288 7.31 -19.15 -7.05
C GLU A 288 8.36 -18.48 -7.96
N GLN A 289 7.97 -17.44 -8.69
CA GLN A 289 8.89 -16.65 -9.50
C GLN A 289 10.00 -16.01 -8.64
N ARG A 290 9.64 -15.46 -7.47
CA ARG A 290 10.63 -14.90 -6.53
C ARG A 290 11.58 -15.97 -5.99
N ARG A 291 11.07 -17.12 -5.61
CA ARG A 291 11.89 -18.23 -5.12
C ARG A 291 12.91 -18.69 -6.16
N GLN A 292 12.48 -18.81 -7.40
CA GLN A 292 13.39 -19.19 -8.52
C GLN A 292 14.46 -18.12 -8.76
N ALA A 293 14.10 -16.83 -8.70
CA ALA A 293 15.06 -15.74 -8.87
C ALA A 293 16.10 -15.69 -7.73
N LEU A 294 15.71 -16.03 -6.50
CA LEU A 294 16.56 -15.99 -5.31
C LEU A 294 17.33 -17.30 -5.06
N SER A 295 16.96 -18.41 -5.67
CA SER A 295 17.68 -19.68 -5.55
C SER A 295 19.14 -19.64 -6.05
N GLY A 296 19.52 -18.57 -6.77
CA GLY A 296 20.91 -18.26 -7.12
C GLY A 296 21.71 -17.51 -6.04
N PHE A 297 21.08 -17.07 -4.93
CA PHE A 297 21.70 -16.21 -3.90
C PHE A 297 21.69 -16.77 -2.47
N GLY A 298 21.47 -18.07 -2.29
CA GLY A 298 21.43 -18.72 -0.96
C GLY A 298 20.01 -19.01 -0.46
N GLU A 299 19.88 -20.03 0.41
CA GLU A 299 18.60 -20.54 0.87
C GLU A 299 17.74 -19.48 1.56
N LEU A 300 16.54 -19.29 1.03
CA LEU A 300 15.47 -18.57 1.74
C LEU A 300 15.02 -19.40 2.96
N PRO A 301 14.76 -18.79 4.12
CA PRO A 301 14.14 -19.49 5.22
C PRO A 301 12.77 -20.02 4.79
N ALA A 302 12.44 -21.24 5.25
CA ALA A 302 11.17 -21.92 4.97
C ALA A 302 9.96 -21.01 5.29
N PRO A 303 8.85 -21.14 4.55
CA PRO A 303 7.60 -20.43 4.87
C PRO A 303 7.14 -20.81 6.28
N LEU A 304 6.64 -19.82 7.02
CA LEU A 304 6.00 -20.01 8.33
C LEU A 304 4.71 -20.79 8.18
#